data_dfa1215a51decbac1c2a70d309192abf
#
_entry.id   dfa1215a51decbac1c2a70d309192abf
#
_cell.length_a   1.000
_cell.length_b   1.000
_cell.length_c   1.000
_cell.angle_alpha   90.00
_cell.angle_beta   90.00
_cell.angle_gamma   90.00
#
_symmetry.space_group_name_H-M   'P 1'
#
loop_
_entity.id
_entity.type
_entity.pdbx_description
1 polymer ?
#
loop_
_entity_poly.entity_id
_entity_poly.type
_entity_poly.pdbx_seq_one_letter_code
_entity_poly.pdbx_strand_id
1 'polypeptide(L)'
;MLNIVLVEPEIPQNCGNIARTCAATGAHLHLIKPLGFDISDRAVKRAGLDYWYLVDISVYENLADLFAKHPEAERDCWLATTKAPQDYCQAEFKDGCWLFFGKETAGLPEPFRVAHYERCIRLPMRKEARSLNLSN
;
A
#
# COMPACT_ATOMS: atom_id res chain seq x y z
N MET A 1 -14.63 -5.54 -1.05
CA MET A 1 -13.53 -5.08 -1.91
C MET A 1 -12.42 -4.48 -1.06
N LEU A 2 -11.18 -4.88 -1.29
CA LEU A 2 -10.03 -4.37 -0.56
C LEU A 2 -9.56 -3.03 -1.13
N ASN A 3 -9.01 -2.19 -0.27
CA ASN A 3 -8.36 -0.95 -0.65
C ASN A 3 -6.87 -1.07 -0.33
N ILE A 4 -6.03 -0.99 -1.35
CA ILE A 4 -4.58 -1.04 -1.22
C ILE A 4 -4.05 0.39 -1.31
N VAL A 5 -3.27 0.81 -0.32
CA VAL A 5 -2.68 2.16 -0.28
C VAL A 5 -1.17 2.04 -0.30
N LEU A 6 -0.54 2.67 -1.27
CA LEU A 6 0.92 2.78 -1.35
C LEU A 6 1.30 4.20 -0.95
N VAL A 7 2.03 4.32 0.16
CA VAL A 7 2.42 5.62 0.69
C VAL A 7 3.81 5.98 0.15
N GLU A 8 3.85 6.95 -0.75
CA GLU A 8 5.08 7.46 -1.37
C GLU A 8 5.89 6.36 -2.06
N PRO A 9 5.26 5.55 -2.93
CA PRO A 9 6.00 4.48 -3.62
C PRO A 9 7.10 5.05 -4.51
N GLU A 10 8.24 4.36 -4.57
CA GLU A 10 9.44 4.85 -5.25
C GLU A 10 9.74 4.14 -6.56
N ILE A 11 9.42 2.84 -6.66
CA ILE A 11 9.83 2.01 -7.79
C ILE A 11 8.65 1.75 -8.73
N PRO A 12 8.73 2.23 -9.99
CA PRO A 12 7.61 2.12 -10.91
C PRO A 12 7.18 0.68 -11.21
N GLN A 13 8.13 -0.26 -11.30
CA GLN A 13 7.80 -1.67 -11.55
C GLN A 13 6.98 -2.27 -10.41
N ASN A 14 7.27 -1.92 -9.15
CA ASN A 14 6.49 -2.39 -8.01
C ASN A 14 5.07 -1.86 -8.08
N CYS A 15 4.90 -0.59 -8.39
CA CYS A 15 3.59 0.02 -8.53
C CYS A 15 2.79 -0.66 -9.66
N GLY A 16 3.42 -0.90 -10.80
CA GLY A 16 2.79 -1.57 -11.94
C GLY A 16 2.35 -2.99 -11.62
N ASN A 17 3.20 -3.75 -10.92
CA ASN A 17 2.88 -5.12 -10.51
C ASN A 17 1.73 -5.15 -9.52
N ILE A 18 1.69 -4.21 -8.59
CA ILE A 18 0.59 -4.11 -7.62
C ILE A 18 -0.70 -3.70 -8.33
N ALA A 19 -0.64 -2.78 -9.28
CA ALA A 19 -1.80 -2.39 -10.08
C ALA A 19 -2.38 -3.61 -10.82
N ARG A 20 -1.51 -4.45 -11.37
CA ARG A 20 -1.92 -5.68 -12.03
C ARG A 20 -2.64 -6.64 -11.06
N THR A 21 -2.10 -6.79 -9.86
CA THR A 21 -2.73 -7.62 -8.82
C THR A 21 -4.09 -7.04 -8.43
N CYS A 22 -4.19 -5.73 -8.27
CA CYS A 22 -5.46 -5.07 -7.96
C CYS A 22 -6.49 -5.29 -9.07
N ALA A 23 -6.08 -5.18 -10.32
CA ALA A 23 -6.97 -5.44 -11.46
C ALA A 23 -7.48 -6.88 -11.44
N ALA A 24 -6.61 -7.84 -11.15
CA ALA A 24 -6.97 -9.25 -11.13
C ALA A 24 -7.88 -9.63 -9.97
N THR A 25 -7.79 -8.92 -8.85
CA THR A 25 -8.54 -9.22 -7.63
C THR A 25 -9.75 -8.32 -7.41
N GLY A 26 -9.87 -7.25 -8.19
CA GLY A 26 -10.91 -6.25 -7.99
C GLY A 26 -10.62 -5.25 -6.88
N ALA A 27 -9.40 -5.24 -6.34
CA ALA A 27 -9.02 -4.29 -5.29
C ALA A 27 -8.83 -2.88 -5.86
N HIS A 28 -9.12 -1.87 -5.05
CA HIS A 28 -8.93 -0.48 -5.40
C HIS A 28 -7.52 -0.05 -5.00
N LEU A 29 -6.80 0.64 -5.88
CA LEU A 29 -5.43 1.11 -5.61
C LEU A 29 -5.43 2.61 -5.34
N HIS A 30 -4.79 3.00 -4.24
CA HIS A 30 -4.64 4.39 -3.83
C HIS A 30 -3.16 4.72 -3.71
N LEU A 31 -2.74 5.84 -4.29
CA LEU A 31 -1.34 6.28 -4.26
C LEU A 31 -1.23 7.61 -3.54
N ILE A 32 -0.30 7.69 -2.59
CA ILE A 32 -0.04 8.91 -1.81
C ILE A 32 1.25 9.55 -2.29
N LYS A 33 1.16 10.80 -2.73
CA LYS A 33 2.33 11.57 -3.16
C LYS A 33 3.23 11.93 -1.97
N PRO A 34 4.53 12.19 -2.18
CA PRO A 34 5.19 12.22 -3.49
C PRO A 34 5.46 10.81 -4.03
N LEU A 35 5.35 10.66 -5.35
CA LEU A 35 5.70 9.43 -6.04
C LEU A 35 7.13 9.54 -6.57
N GLY A 36 7.89 8.45 -6.48
CA GLY A 36 9.25 8.40 -7.01
C GLY A 36 9.32 8.28 -8.53
N PHE A 37 8.17 8.37 -9.19
CA PHE A 37 8.05 8.21 -10.65
C PHE A 37 6.81 8.97 -11.12
N ASP A 38 6.71 9.16 -12.44
CA ASP A 38 5.49 9.69 -13.06
C ASP A 38 4.55 8.51 -13.31
N ILE A 39 3.28 8.64 -12.93
CA ILE A 39 2.29 7.57 -13.14
C ILE A 39 2.09 7.25 -14.63
N SER A 40 2.41 8.20 -15.53
CA SER A 40 2.43 7.99 -16.97
C SER A 40 3.69 7.31 -17.47
N ASP A 41 4.66 7.04 -16.57
CA ASP A 41 5.93 6.40 -16.91
C ASP A 41 5.71 5.07 -17.61
N ARG A 42 6.52 4.82 -18.65
CA ARG A 42 6.43 3.58 -19.42
C ARG A 42 6.66 2.34 -18.56
N ALA A 43 7.53 2.42 -17.56
CA ALA A 43 7.83 1.29 -16.69
C ALA A 43 6.59 0.89 -15.87
N VAL A 44 5.82 1.88 -15.37
CA VAL A 44 4.57 1.62 -14.67
C VAL A 44 3.56 0.96 -15.60
N LYS A 45 3.33 1.55 -16.76
CA LYS A 45 2.37 1.03 -17.73
C LYS A 45 2.78 -0.34 -18.26
N ARG A 46 4.08 -0.54 -18.49
CA ARG A 46 4.59 -1.82 -18.98
C ARG A 46 4.39 -2.93 -17.97
N ALA A 47 4.63 -2.68 -16.69
CA ALA A 47 4.40 -3.66 -15.64
C ALA A 47 2.92 -3.97 -15.44
N GLY A 48 2.05 -2.98 -15.59
CA GLY A 48 0.60 -3.14 -15.48
C GLY A 48 -0.08 -3.55 -16.79
N LEU A 49 0.54 -3.22 -17.93
CA LEU A 49 0.16 -3.55 -19.31
C LEU A 49 -1.35 -3.69 -19.55
N ASP A 50 -1.77 -4.93 -19.83
CA ASP A 50 -3.13 -5.25 -20.24
C ASP A 50 -4.16 -5.02 -19.14
N TYR A 51 -3.72 -4.81 -17.90
CA TYR A 51 -4.59 -4.65 -16.74
C TYR A 51 -4.76 -3.19 -16.32
N TRP A 52 -3.93 -2.28 -16.85
CA TRP A 52 -3.89 -0.90 -16.38
C TRP A 52 -5.26 -0.20 -16.41
N TYR A 53 -6.01 -0.41 -17.48
CA TYR A 53 -7.32 0.20 -17.65
C TYR A 53 -8.43 -0.48 -16.81
N LEU A 54 -8.14 -1.64 -16.23
CA LEU A 54 -9.11 -2.38 -15.43
C LEU A 54 -9.00 -2.05 -13.93
N VAL A 55 -7.94 -1.39 -13.50
CA VAL A 55 -7.76 -1.06 -12.09
C VAL A 55 -8.24 0.35 -11.80
N ASP A 56 -8.95 0.51 -10.68
CA ASP A 56 -9.31 1.83 -10.18
C ASP A 56 -8.13 2.39 -9.41
N ILE A 57 -7.56 3.49 -9.89
CA ILE A 57 -6.41 4.14 -9.28
C ILE A 57 -6.80 5.56 -8.88
N SER A 58 -6.58 5.90 -7.60
CA SER A 58 -6.77 7.25 -7.08
C SER A 58 -5.45 7.76 -6.53
N VAL A 59 -5.18 9.05 -6.73
CA VAL A 59 -3.93 9.68 -6.28
C VAL A 59 -4.27 10.81 -5.32
N TYR A 60 -3.51 10.90 -4.22
CA TYR A 60 -3.75 11.89 -3.16
C TYR A 60 -2.48 12.69 -2.88
N GLU A 61 -2.65 13.94 -2.48
CA GLU A 61 -1.52 14.83 -2.19
C GLU A 61 -0.73 14.37 -0.96
N ASN A 62 -1.43 13.82 0.04
CA ASN A 62 -0.84 13.31 1.28
C ASN A 62 -1.86 12.42 2.00
N LEU A 63 -1.46 11.84 3.13
CA LEU A 63 -2.36 11.01 3.94
C LEU A 63 -3.57 11.79 4.44
N ALA A 64 -3.39 13.05 4.82
CA ALA A 64 -4.50 13.89 5.28
C ALA A 64 -5.56 14.05 4.18
N ASP A 65 -5.14 14.20 2.94
CA ASP A 65 -6.05 14.30 1.79
C ASP A 65 -6.85 13.00 1.62
N LEU A 66 -6.20 11.86 1.75
CA LEU A 66 -6.89 10.57 1.68
C LEU A 66 -7.93 10.44 2.80
N PHE A 67 -7.57 10.74 4.03
CA PHE A 67 -8.48 10.60 5.17
C PHE A 67 -9.61 11.62 5.13
N ALA A 68 -9.39 12.79 4.52
CA ALA A 68 -10.47 13.75 4.31
C ALA A 68 -11.51 13.24 3.33
N LYS A 69 -11.08 12.53 2.29
CA LYS A 69 -11.96 11.94 1.27
C LYS A 69 -12.57 10.61 1.71
N HIS A 70 -11.84 9.87 2.55
CA HIS A 70 -12.23 8.55 3.02
C HIS A 70 -11.99 8.42 4.52
N PRO A 71 -12.84 9.02 5.36
CA PRO A 71 -12.67 8.94 6.82
C PRO A 71 -12.66 7.50 7.35
N GLU A 72 -13.38 6.60 6.69
CA GLU A 72 -13.43 5.18 7.06
C GLU A 72 -12.08 4.48 6.93
N ALA A 73 -11.18 5.02 6.11
CA ALA A 73 -9.86 4.44 5.90
C ALA A 73 -9.02 4.42 7.17
N GLU A 74 -9.19 5.41 8.05
CA GLU A 74 -8.46 5.45 9.31
C GLU A 74 -9.02 4.45 10.32
N ARG A 75 -10.33 4.24 10.31
CA ARG A 75 -10.99 3.30 11.21
C ARG A 75 -10.72 1.84 10.82
N ASP A 76 -10.73 1.54 9.52
CA ASP A 76 -10.66 0.17 9.01
C ASP A 76 -9.29 -0.13 8.38
N CYS A 77 -8.22 0.46 8.89
CA CYS A 77 -6.88 0.33 8.31
C CYS A 77 -6.05 -0.76 8.99
N TRP A 78 -5.11 -1.29 8.20
CA TRP A 78 -4.01 -2.13 8.67
C TRP A 78 -2.74 -1.62 8.01
N LEU A 79 -1.68 -1.47 8.79
CA LEU A 79 -0.40 -0.93 8.33
C LEU A 79 0.63 -2.04 8.28
N ALA A 80 1.10 -2.37 7.08
CA ALA A 80 2.12 -3.40 6.89
C ALA A 80 3.50 -2.80 7.19
N THR A 81 4.16 -3.31 8.22
CA THR A 81 5.47 -2.83 8.64
C THR A 81 6.23 -3.94 9.37
N THR A 82 7.56 -3.90 9.29
CA THR A 82 8.40 -4.83 10.05
C THR A 82 8.42 -4.50 11.54
N LYS A 83 7.93 -3.32 11.93
CA LYS A 83 7.91 -2.83 13.31
C LYS A 83 6.52 -2.93 13.92
N ALA A 84 5.87 -4.09 13.76
CA ALA A 84 4.51 -4.30 14.22
C ALA A 84 4.48 -5.16 15.48
N PRO A 85 3.47 -4.98 16.36
CA PRO A 85 3.31 -5.80 17.57
C PRO A 85 2.73 -7.18 17.28
N GLN A 86 2.16 -7.40 16.10
CA GLN A 86 1.48 -8.65 15.77
C GLN A 86 1.76 -9.07 14.33
N ASP A 87 1.60 -10.36 14.06
CA ASP A 87 1.69 -10.90 12.71
C ASP A 87 0.37 -10.67 11.95
N TYR A 88 0.45 -10.67 10.62
CA TYR A 88 -0.73 -10.43 9.77
C TYR A 88 -1.84 -11.48 10.02
N CYS A 89 -1.48 -12.69 10.37
CA CYS A 89 -2.46 -13.75 10.61
C CYS A 89 -3.27 -13.55 11.91
N GLN A 90 -2.86 -12.63 12.77
CA GLN A 90 -3.59 -12.28 13.98
C GLN A 90 -4.62 -11.18 13.76
N ALA A 91 -4.62 -10.57 12.57
CA ALA A 91 -5.54 -9.49 12.23
C ALA A 91 -6.79 -10.04 11.57
N GLU A 92 -7.92 -9.37 11.80
CA GLU A 92 -9.18 -9.69 11.14
C GLU A 92 -9.37 -8.72 9.97
N PHE A 93 -9.25 -9.23 8.75
CA PHE A 93 -9.45 -8.44 7.54
C PHE A 93 -10.90 -8.50 7.11
N LYS A 94 -11.58 -7.37 7.24
CA LYS A 94 -12.98 -7.25 6.83
C LYS A 94 -13.06 -6.80 5.38
N ASP A 95 -14.19 -7.08 4.73
CA ASP A 95 -14.45 -6.54 3.41
C ASP A 95 -14.46 -5.00 3.50
N GLY A 96 -13.80 -4.37 2.56
CA GLY A 96 -13.66 -2.91 2.54
C GLY A 96 -12.54 -2.36 3.41
N CYS A 97 -11.70 -3.21 4.03
CA CYS A 97 -10.58 -2.72 4.83
C CYS A 97 -9.51 -2.08 3.94
N TRP A 98 -8.66 -1.28 4.58
CA TRP A 98 -7.61 -0.49 3.93
C TRP A 98 -6.25 -1.01 4.38
N LEU A 99 -5.44 -1.47 3.42
CA LEU A 99 -4.09 -2.00 3.69
C LEU A 99 -3.07 -0.96 3.23
N PHE A 100 -2.27 -0.46 4.16
CA PHE A 100 -1.26 0.56 3.91
C PHE A 100 0.13 -0.05 3.84
N PHE A 101 0.85 0.27 2.76
CA PHE A 101 2.23 -0.16 2.54
C PHE A 101 3.11 1.06 2.36
N GLY A 102 4.30 1.04 2.97
CA GLY A 102 5.25 2.13 2.88
C GLY A 102 6.14 2.05 1.66
N LYS A 103 6.95 3.09 1.47
CA LYS A 103 7.91 3.12 0.37
C LYS A 103 9.03 2.10 0.57
N GLU A 104 9.64 1.71 -0.53
CA GLU A 104 10.58 0.59 -0.57
C GLU A 104 11.82 0.79 0.31
N THR A 105 12.31 2.03 0.43
CA THR A 105 13.54 2.30 1.19
C THR A 105 13.33 2.53 2.68
N ALA A 106 12.19 3.05 3.10
CA ALA A 106 12.00 3.51 4.49
C ALA A 106 10.70 3.04 5.14
N GLY A 107 9.81 2.40 4.39
CA GLY A 107 8.51 1.96 4.93
C GLY A 107 7.54 3.12 5.15
N LEU A 108 6.59 2.92 6.05
CA LEU A 108 5.57 3.93 6.37
C LEU A 108 6.16 5.09 7.18
N PRO A 109 5.61 6.31 7.03
CA PRO A 109 6.05 7.44 7.86
C PRO A 109 5.92 7.11 9.35
N GLU A 110 6.96 7.44 10.12
CA GLU A 110 6.99 7.10 11.53
C GLU A 110 5.83 7.70 12.34
N PRO A 111 5.47 8.98 12.17
CA PRO A 111 4.33 9.54 12.91
C PRO A 111 3.03 8.80 12.64
N PHE A 112 2.79 8.41 11.40
CA PHE A 112 1.60 7.66 11.02
C PHE A 112 1.62 6.26 11.64
N ARG A 113 2.75 5.57 11.54
CA ARG A 113 2.92 4.23 12.08
C ARG A 113 2.75 4.21 13.61
N VAL A 114 3.35 5.18 14.31
CA VAL A 114 3.28 5.26 15.77
C VAL A 114 1.86 5.59 16.22
N ALA A 115 1.19 6.52 15.55
CA ALA A 115 -0.18 6.88 15.87
C ALA A 115 -1.17 5.72 15.71
N HIS A 116 -0.83 4.76 14.85
CA HIS A 116 -1.69 3.60 14.56
C HIS A 116 -1.00 2.28 14.91
N TYR A 117 -0.19 2.28 15.95
CA TYR A 117 0.64 1.13 16.32
C TYR A 117 -0.17 -0.17 16.46
N GLU A 118 -1.36 -0.11 17.05
CA GLU A 118 -2.23 -1.27 17.24
C GLU A 118 -2.76 -1.85 15.94
N ARG A 119 -2.70 -1.07 14.86
CA ARG A 119 -3.14 -1.50 13.53
C ARG A 119 -1.96 -1.95 12.66
N CYS A 120 -0.76 -2.00 13.22
CA CYS A 120 0.41 -2.47 12.48
C CYS A 120 0.49 -3.98 12.49
N ILE A 121 0.78 -4.54 11.34
CA ILE A 121 0.93 -6.00 11.13
C ILE A 121 2.20 -6.27 10.36
N ARG A 122 2.75 -7.45 10.51
CA ARG A 122 3.96 -7.86 9.79
C ARG A 122 3.80 -9.25 9.20
N LEU A 123 4.57 -9.51 8.15
CA LEU A 123 4.76 -10.85 7.63
C LEU A 123 5.95 -11.48 8.36
N PRO A 124 5.80 -12.67 8.96
CA PRO A 124 6.92 -13.35 9.64
C PRO A 124 8.08 -13.59 8.67
N MET A 125 9.30 -13.26 9.12
CA MET A 125 10.52 -13.44 8.34
C MET A 125 11.65 -13.89 9.23
N ARG A 126 12.68 -14.48 8.62
CA ARG A 126 13.90 -14.82 9.35
C ARG A 126 14.59 -13.55 9.83
N LYS A 127 15.32 -13.63 10.94
CA LYS A 127 16.02 -12.47 11.51
C LYS A 127 17.00 -11.83 10.54
N GLU A 128 17.60 -12.62 9.65
CA GLU A 128 18.57 -12.15 8.66
C GLU A 128 17.93 -11.40 7.50
N ALA A 129 16.62 -11.60 7.29
CA ALA A 129 15.91 -10.93 6.21
C ALA A 129 15.55 -9.52 6.63
N ARG A 130 15.69 -8.55 5.69
CA ARG A 130 15.35 -7.14 5.96
C ARG A 130 13.87 -6.87 5.70
N SER A 131 13.40 -7.19 4.51
CA SER A 131 12.02 -7.00 4.11
C SER A 131 11.76 -7.75 2.82
N LEU A 132 10.48 -7.94 2.52
CA LEU A 132 10.05 -8.49 1.24
C LEU A 132 9.93 -7.35 0.23
N ASN A 133 10.07 -7.68 -1.06
CA ASN A 133 9.79 -6.72 -2.11
C ASN A 133 8.34 -6.26 -1.98
N LEU A 134 8.09 -4.97 -2.21
CA LEU A 134 6.77 -4.37 -2.02
C LEU A 134 5.67 -5.08 -2.82
N SER A 135 5.98 -5.51 -4.05
CA SER A 135 4.99 -6.15 -4.91
C SER A 135 4.67 -7.60 -4.53
N ASN A 136 5.44 -8.18 -3.66
CA ASN A 136 5.15 -9.51 -3.15
C ASN A 136 4.02 -9.48 -2.14
#